data_61cf6d3edb2e8def0914631da18f00dc
#
_entry.id   61cf6d3edb2e8def0914631da18f00dc
#
_cell.length_a   1.000
_cell.length_b   1.000
_cell.length_c   1.000
_cell.angle_alpha   90.00
_cell.angle_beta   90.00
_cell.angle_gamma   90.00
#
_symmetry.space_group_name_H-M   'P 1'
#
loop_
_entity.id
_entity.type
_entity.pdbx_description
1 polymer ?
#
loop_
_entity_poly.entity_id
_entity_poly.type
_entity_poly.pdbx_seq_one_letter_code
_entity_poly.pdbx_strand_id
1 'polypeptide(L)'
;HEDCRRQRQMCIRDRSLSVVPLYFLAISGNYRWNRILTWINKDCDNGIDLLGDCFQLNQSRIAISSGGMFGLGPGTSRARWGMLPNSHTDFIVSIIGEEYGFVGLVIFIIILGLLIISLFGLAISTESEFKKLVFSGLGAWVLIQVVINLGGAVGLLPITGIVLPFISYGSSAMVALFGGLAIGYSKL
;
A
#
# COMPACT_ATOMS: atom_id res chain seq x y z
N HIS A 1 43.34 1.13 24.52
CA HIS A 1 42.72 -0.24 24.66
C HIS A 1 41.19 -0.19 24.86
N GLU A 2 40.62 0.87 25.41
CA GLU A 2 39.18 0.99 25.63
C GLU A 2 38.41 1.35 24.35
N ASP A 3 38.95 2.18 23.50
CA ASP A 3 38.32 2.58 22.22
C ASP A 3 38.16 1.40 21.25
N CYS A 4 39.15 0.49 21.22
CA CYS A 4 39.10 -0.70 20.40
C CYS A 4 38.01 -1.69 20.87
N ARG A 5 37.72 -1.70 22.18
CA ARG A 5 36.66 -2.52 22.79
C ARG A 5 35.28 -1.99 22.50
N ARG A 6 35.10 -0.65 22.54
CA ARG A 6 33.83 0.02 22.20
C ARG A 6 33.48 -0.14 20.71
N GLN A 7 34.45 0.02 19.82
CA GLN A 7 34.25 -0.23 18.37
C GLN A 7 33.87 -1.70 18.08
N ARG A 8 34.48 -2.66 18.75
CA ARG A 8 34.12 -4.08 18.60
C ARG A 8 32.70 -4.38 19.10
N GLN A 9 32.28 -3.76 20.20
CA GLN A 9 30.91 -3.92 20.72
C GLN A 9 29.86 -3.24 19.83
N MET A 10 30.16 -2.08 19.23
CA MET A 10 29.29 -1.46 18.22
C MET A 10 29.15 -2.35 16.98
N CYS A 11 30.23 -2.86 16.42
CA CYS A 11 30.20 -3.72 15.25
C CYS A 11 29.45 -5.04 15.49
N ILE A 12 29.53 -5.61 16.69
CA ILE A 12 28.79 -6.84 17.03
C ILE A 12 27.30 -6.54 17.22
N ARG A 13 26.95 -5.40 17.83
CA ARG A 13 25.56 -4.97 18.00
C ARG A 13 24.90 -4.66 16.66
N ASP A 14 25.62 -3.99 15.76
CA ASP A 14 25.09 -3.63 14.44
C ASP A 14 24.96 -4.86 13.53
N ARG A 15 25.85 -5.83 13.67
CA ARG A 15 25.76 -7.12 12.98
C ARG A 15 24.57 -7.96 13.46
N SER A 16 24.31 -8.01 14.76
CA SER A 16 23.17 -8.74 15.30
C SER A 16 21.83 -8.07 14.97
N LEU A 17 21.78 -6.73 14.92
CA LEU A 17 20.61 -5.97 14.51
C LEU A 17 20.27 -6.16 13.01
N SER A 18 21.25 -6.46 12.16
CA SER A 18 21.02 -6.73 10.73
C SER A 18 20.67 -8.20 10.44
N VAL A 19 21.14 -9.14 11.25
CA VAL A 19 20.87 -10.59 11.06
C VAL A 19 19.44 -10.96 11.42
N VAL A 20 18.85 -10.34 12.46
CA VAL A 20 17.47 -10.63 12.89
C VAL A 20 16.44 -10.27 11.80
N PRO A 21 16.45 -9.08 11.20
CA PRO A 21 15.51 -8.78 10.11
C PRO A 21 15.80 -9.60 8.85
N LEU A 22 17.07 -9.95 8.56
CA LEU A 22 17.41 -10.82 7.43
C LEU A 22 16.89 -12.26 7.63
N TYR A 23 16.96 -12.79 8.85
CA TYR A 23 16.40 -14.08 9.21
C TYR A 23 14.87 -14.09 9.14
N PHE A 24 14.20 -13.01 9.62
CA PHE A 24 12.76 -12.84 9.47
C PHE A 24 12.33 -12.71 8.02
N LEU A 25 13.10 -12.00 7.19
CA LEU A 25 12.89 -11.91 5.75
C LEU A 25 13.05 -13.26 5.04
N ALA A 26 14.01 -14.08 5.47
CA ALA A 26 14.24 -15.41 4.91
C ALA A 26 13.10 -16.39 5.27
N ILE A 27 12.58 -16.35 6.51
CA ILE A 27 11.48 -17.24 6.94
C ILE A 27 10.12 -16.78 6.36
N SER A 28 9.86 -15.47 6.28
CA SER A 28 8.65 -14.94 5.66
C SER A 28 8.72 -14.97 4.12
N GLY A 29 9.89 -15.30 3.56
CA GLY A 29 10.19 -15.27 2.14
C GLY A 29 9.34 -16.25 1.32
N ASN A 30 9.05 -17.43 1.84
CA ASN A 30 8.33 -18.45 1.09
C ASN A 30 6.91 -18.02 0.70
N TYR A 31 6.14 -17.41 1.60
CA TYR A 31 4.78 -16.96 1.30
C TYR A 31 4.75 -15.78 0.32
N ARG A 32 5.62 -14.79 0.53
CA ARG A 32 5.73 -13.62 -0.36
C ARG A 32 6.29 -14.00 -1.72
N TRP A 33 7.26 -14.92 -1.72
CA TRP A 33 7.88 -15.42 -2.94
C TRP A 33 6.90 -16.20 -3.80
N ASN A 34 6.08 -17.06 -3.19
CA ASN A 34 5.04 -17.78 -3.91
C ASN A 34 4.03 -16.83 -4.56
N ARG A 35 3.59 -15.76 -3.88
CA ARG A 35 2.71 -14.75 -4.47
C ARG A 35 3.32 -14.04 -5.69
N ILE A 36 4.62 -13.74 -5.62
CA ILE A 36 5.35 -13.15 -6.76
C ILE A 36 5.45 -14.16 -7.91
N LEU A 37 5.76 -15.41 -7.62
CA LEU A 37 5.83 -16.47 -8.64
C LEU A 37 4.47 -16.71 -9.31
N THR A 38 3.39 -16.81 -8.53
CA THR A 38 2.03 -16.98 -9.03
C THR A 38 1.63 -15.80 -9.95
N TRP A 39 2.05 -14.58 -9.60
CA TRP A 39 1.81 -13.40 -10.43
C TRP A 39 2.66 -13.41 -11.72
N ILE A 40 3.95 -13.79 -11.65
CA ILE A 40 4.86 -13.87 -12.82
C ILE A 40 4.40 -14.95 -13.79
N ASN A 41 4.02 -16.11 -13.28
CA ASN A 41 3.57 -17.25 -14.09
C ASN A 41 2.18 -17.04 -14.70
N LYS A 42 1.47 -15.96 -14.32
CA LYS A 42 0.08 -15.69 -14.72
C LYS A 42 -0.89 -16.83 -14.40
N ASP A 43 -0.64 -17.56 -13.33
CA ASP A 43 -1.48 -18.70 -12.92
C ASP A 43 -2.92 -18.25 -12.67
N CYS A 44 -3.10 -17.02 -12.20
CA CYS A 44 -4.41 -16.41 -11.98
C CYS A 44 -5.17 -16.10 -13.28
N ASP A 45 -4.47 -15.75 -14.35
CA ASP A 45 -5.10 -15.47 -15.65
C ASP A 45 -5.42 -16.77 -16.40
N ASN A 46 -4.66 -17.84 -16.15
CA ASN A 46 -4.85 -19.16 -16.75
C ASN A 46 -5.90 -20.03 -16.03
N GLY A 47 -6.46 -19.55 -14.92
CA GLY A 47 -7.48 -20.28 -14.16
C GLY A 47 -6.97 -21.49 -13.37
N ILE A 48 -5.66 -21.59 -13.15
CA ILE A 48 -5.04 -22.77 -12.52
C ILE A 48 -5.29 -22.81 -11.02
N ASP A 49 -5.42 -21.65 -10.36
CA ASP A 49 -5.59 -21.55 -8.89
C ASP A 49 -6.73 -20.59 -8.50
N LEU A 50 -7.94 -20.92 -8.96
CA LEU A 50 -9.12 -20.05 -8.73
C LEU A 50 -9.59 -20.01 -7.27
N LEU A 51 -9.18 -20.95 -6.42
CA LEU A 51 -9.62 -21.06 -5.01
C LEU A 51 -8.48 -20.76 -4.01
N GLY A 52 -7.24 -20.66 -4.47
CA GLY A 52 -6.06 -20.41 -3.65
C GLY A 52 -5.64 -18.92 -3.64
N ASP A 53 -4.37 -18.68 -3.91
CA ASP A 53 -3.76 -17.34 -3.87
C ASP A 53 -4.38 -16.37 -4.89
N CYS A 54 -4.96 -16.90 -5.99
CA CYS A 54 -5.63 -16.11 -7.01
C CYS A 54 -7.08 -15.72 -6.67
N PHE A 55 -7.70 -16.33 -5.65
CA PHE A 55 -9.09 -16.06 -5.29
C PHE A 55 -9.33 -14.57 -5.02
N GLN A 56 -8.47 -13.95 -4.23
CA GLN A 56 -8.59 -12.53 -3.87
C GLN A 56 -8.53 -11.62 -5.10
N LEU A 57 -7.58 -11.89 -6.03
CA LEU A 57 -7.43 -11.12 -7.25
C LEU A 57 -8.64 -11.27 -8.17
N ASN A 58 -9.12 -12.49 -8.36
CA ASN A 58 -10.28 -12.76 -9.19
C ASN A 58 -11.54 -12.09 -8.65
N GLN A 59 -11.77 -12.17 -7.32
CA GLN A 59 -12.90 -11.50 -6.68
C GLN A 59 -12.79 -9.97 -6.80
N SER A 60 -11.58 -9.41 -6.67
CA SER A 60 -11.32 -7.98 -6.88
C SER A 60 -11.67 -7.54 -8.31
N ARG A 61 -11.22 -8.29 -9.32
CA ARG A 61 -11.53 -8.01 -10.72
C ARG A 61 -13.02 -8.15 -11.05
N ILE A 62 -13.69 -9.17 -10.49
CA ILE A 62 -15.14 -9.35 -10.62
C ILE A 62 -15.89 -8.17 -10.00
N ALA A 63 -15.50 -7.72 -8.81
CA ALA A 63 -16.10 -6.56 -8.15
C ALA A 63 -15.98 -5.30 -9.02
N ILE A 64 -14.77 -4.98 -9.49
CA ILE A 64 -14.54 -3.80 -10.36
C ILE A 64 -15.36 -3.90 -11.66
N SER A 65 -15.39 -5.08 -12.29
CA SER A 65 -16.11 -5.28 -13.54
C SER A 65 -17.63 -5.21 -13.38
N SER A 66 -18.15 -5.65 -12.24
CA SER A 66 -19.59 -5.61 -11.94
C SER A 66 -20.13 -4.20 -11.75
N GLY A 67 -19.28 -3.24 -11.36
CA GLY A 67 -19.66 -1.85 -11.19
C GLY A 67 -19.96 -1.10 -12.48
N GLY A 68 -19.44 -1.56 -13.63
CA GLY A 68 -19.68 -0.90 -14.92
C GLY A 68 -19.27 0.57 -14.93
N MET A 69 -20.01 1.41 -15.64
CA MET A 69 -19.70 2.87 -15.78
C MET A 69 -20.10 3.67 -14.54
N PHE A 70 -21.27 3.42 -13.97
CA PHE A 70 -21.87 4.25 -12.91
C PHE A 70 -21.96 3.56 -11.54
N GLY A 71 -21.56 2.30 -11.44
CA GLY A 71 -21.66 1.51 -10.23
C GLY A 71 -23.03 0.93 -9.95
N LEU A 72 -23.08 0.04 -8.96
CA LEU A 72 -24.34 -0.59 -8.48
C LEU A 72 -25.07 0.27 -7.45
N GLY A 73 -24.42 1.31 -6.95
CA GLY A 73 -24.93 2.19 -5.91
C GLY A 73 -24.21 2.02 -4.56
N PRO A 74 -24.20 3.08 -3.73
CA PRO A 74 -23.52 3.03 -2.43
C PRO A 74 -24.16 1.99 -1.50
N GLY A 75 -23.30 1.15 -0.87
CA GLY A 75 -23.73 0.09 0.06
C GLY A 75 -24.22 -1.20 -0.59
N THR A 76 -24.23 -1.30 -1.92
CA THR A 76 -24.71 -2.51 -2.65
C THR A 76 -23.59 -3.49 -2.99
N SER A 77 -22.33 -3.17 -2.67
CA SER A 77 -21.16 -4.01 -2.95
C SER A 77 -21.31 -5.40 -2.33
N ARG A 78 -21.25 -6.43 -3.17
CA ARG A 78 -21.22 -7.83 -2.74
C ARG A 78 -19.85 -8.22 -2.16
N ALA A 79 -18.80 -7.62 -2.68
CA ALA A 79 -17.43 -7.81 -2.19
C ALA A 79 -17.29 -7.44 -0.71
N ARG A 80 -18.03 -6.43 -0.23
CA ARG A 80 -18.06 -5.98 1.16
C ARG A 80 -18.62 -7.03 2.12
N TRP A 81 -19.59 -7.84 1.70
CA TRP A 81 -20.35 -8.74 2.56
C TRP A 81 -19.74 -10.16 2.66
N GLY A 82 -18.43 -10.29 2.53
CA GLY A 82 -17.70 -11.52 2.84
C GLY A 82 -17.21 -12.32 1.63
N MET A 83 -17.51 -11.90 0.42
CA MET A 83 -16.98 -12.56 -0.78
C MET A 83 -15.49 -12.25 -1.02
N LEU A 84 -14.99 -11.08 -0.57
CA LEU A 84 -13.60 -10.67 -0.72
C LEU A 84 -12.92 -10.59 0.66
N PRO A 85 -11.97 -11.50 0.96
CA PRO A 85 -11.18 -11.41 2.19
C PRO A 85 -10.40 -10.09 2.25
N ASN A 86 -10.32 -9.47 3.43
CA ASN A 86 -9.61 -8.20 3.65
C ASN A 86 -10.10 -7.04 2.76
N SER A 87 -11.36 -7.04 2.37
CA SER A 87 -11.97 -6.04 1.50
C SER A 87 -11.85 -4.60 2.04
N HIS A 88 -11.89 -4.42 3.36
CA HIS A 88 -11.83 -3.12 4.03
C HIS A 88 -10.40 -2.56 4.18
N THR A 89 -9.37 -3.36 3.96
CA THR A 89 -7.97 -2.96 4.08
C THR A 89 -7.30 -2.84 2.71
N ASP A 90 -7.11 -3.96 2.05
CA ASP A 90 -6.26 -4.07 0.86
C ASP A 90 -7.01 -3.84 -0.44
N PHE A 91 -8.33 -4.13 -0.46
CA PHE A 91 -9.18 -4.10 -1.65
C PHE A 91 -10.30 -3.05 -1.58
N ILE A 92 -10.11 -2.00 -0.81
CA ILE A 92 -11.10 -0.91 -0.72
C ILE A 92 -11.39 -0.27 -2.09
N VAL A 93 -10.40 -0.25 -2.98
CA VAL A 93 -10.52 0.23 -4.37
C VAL A 93 -11.53 -0.61 -5.16
N SER A 94 -11.57 -1.92 -4.93
CA SER A 94 -12.51 -2.82 -5.60
C SER A 94 -13.95 -2.57 -5.15
N ILE A 95 -14.16 -2.26 -3.87
CA ILE A 95 -15.47 -1.85 -3.35
C ILE A 95 -15.91 -0.53 -3.98
N ILE A 96 -15.01 0.46 -4.04
CA ILE A 96 -15.29 1.75 -4.69
C ILE A 96 -15.64 1.55 -6.17
N GLY A 97 -14.90 0.66 -6.86
CA GLY A 97 -15.17 0.30 -8.25
C GLY A 97 -16.53 -0.37 -8.44
N GLU A 98 -16.96 -1.24 -7.53
CA GLU A 98 -18.27 -1.90 -7.58
C GLU A 98 -19.42 -0.92 -7.27
N GLU A 99 -19.27 -0.08 -6.23
CA GLU A 99 -20.34 0.82 -5.78
C GLU A 99 -20.51 2.06 -6.67
N TYR A 100 -19.39 2.66 -7.10
CA TYR A 100 -19.40 3.94 -7.85
C TYR A 100 -19.00 3.79 -9.32
N GLY A 101 -18.60 2.59 -9.74
CA GLY A 101 -18.22 2.28 -11.11
C GLY A 101 -16.93 2.95 -11.57
N PHE A 102 -16.74 2.95 -12.88
CA PHE A 102 -15.54 3.53 -13.50
C PHE A 102 -15.42 5.03 -13.24
N VAL A 103 -16.53 5.77 -13.33
CA VAL A 103 -16.55 7.22 -13.07
C VAL A 103 -16.12 7.52 -11.63
N GLY A 104 -16.65 6.78 -10.66
CA GLY A 104 -16.26 6.93 -9.26
C GLY A 104 -14.80 6.61 -9.03
N LEU A 105 -14.26 5.56 -9.66
CA LEU A 105 -12.85 5.21 -9.60
C LEU A 105 -11.94 6.34 -10.15
N VAL A 106 -12.30 6.92 -11.29
CA VAL A 106 -11.55 8.03 -11.88
C VAL A 106 -11.54 9.25 -10.97
N ILE A 107 -12.70 9.64 -10.43
CA ILE A 107 -12.79 10.76 -9.47
C ILE A 107 -11.92 10.46 -8.25
N PHE A 108 -11.96 9.24 -7.74
CA PHE A 108 -11.17 8.80 -6.60
C PHE A 108 -9.65 8.90 -6.85
N ILE A 109 -9.18 8.45 -8.01
CA ILE A 109 -7.77 8.56 -8.43
C ILE A 109 -7.36 10.03 -8.57
N ILE A 110 -8.24 10.88 -9.11
CA ILE A 110 -7.96 12.32 -9.21
C ILE A 110 -7.79 12.94 -7.82
N ILE A 111 -8.65 12.61 -6.85
CA ILE A 111 -8.53 13.13 -5.47
C ILE A 111 -7.21 12.71 -4.84
N LEU A 112 -6.81 11.44 -4.99
CA LEU A 112 -5.52 10.96 -4.50
C LEU A 112 -4.35 11.64 -5.21
N GLY A 113 -4.45 11.86 -6.51
CA GLY A 113 -3.46 12.59 -7.29
C GLY A 113 -3.29 14.03 -6.82
N LEU A 114 -4.39 14.74 -6.57
CA LEU A 114 -4.36 16.10 -6.02
C LEU A 114 -3.73 16.16 -4.64
N LEU A 115 -4.00 15.17 -3.79
CA LEU A 115 -3.37 15.05 -2.48
C LEU A 115 -1.84 14.89 -2.61
N ILE A 116 -1.38 14.01 -3.50
CA ILE A 116 0.04 13.79 -3.75
C ILE A 116 0.71 15.06 -4.29
N ILE A 117 0.07 15.72 -5.27
CA ILE A 117 0.55 16.99 -5.84
C ILE A 117 0.64 18.08 -4.77
N SER A 118 -0.34 18.15 -3.86
CA SER A 118 -0.31 19.13 -2.76
C SER A 118 0.84 18.89 -1.79
N LEU A 119 1.18 17.63 -1.47
CA LEU A 119 2.32 17.29 -0.62
C LEU A 119 3.65 17.70 -1.27
N PHE A 120 3.82 17.44 -2.56
CA PHE A 120 5.01 17.90 -3.29
C PHE A 120 5.03 19.42 -3.46
N GLY A 121 3.88 20.06 -3.64
CA GLY A 121 3.75 21.52 -3.67
C GLY A 121 4.21 22.14 -2.37
N LEU A 122 3.82 21.60 -1.21
CA LEU A 122 4.31 22.02 0.10
C LEU A 122 5.82 21.83 0.25
N ALA A 123 6.37 20.74 -0.28
CA ALA A 123 7.81 20.51 -0.28
C ALA A 123 8.57 21.58 -1.07
N ILE A 124 8.05 22.02 -2.21
CA ILE A 124 8.69 23.03 -3.06
C ILE A 124 8.56 24.45 -2.47
N SER A 125 7.42 24.76 -1.86
CA SER A 125 7.14 26.11 -1.29
C SER A 125 7.81 26.38 0.05
N THR A 126 8.39 25.37 0.69
CA THR A 126 9.01 25.49 2.01
C THR A 126 10.48 25.88 1.89
N GLU A 127 10.94 26.90 2.66
CA GLU A 127 12.33 27.36 2.66
C GLU A 127 13.27 26.45 3.50
N SER A 128 12.74 25.74 4.51
CA SER A 128 13.52 24.87 5.39
C SER A 128 13.83 23.54 4.69
N GLU A 129 15.11 23.22 4.54
CA GLU A 129 15.58 21.95 3.93
C GLU A 129 15.03 20.71 4.66
N PHE A 130 14.90 20.78 5.99
CA PHE A 130 14.32 19.68 6.77
C PHE A 130 12.85 19.44 6.42
N LYS A 131 12.04 20.49 6.39
CA LYS A 131 10.61 20.38 6.04
C LYS A 131 10.40 19.93 4.60
N LYS A 132 11.22 20.43 3.68
CA LYS A 132 11.23 20.00 2.29
C LYS A 132 11.46 18.49 2.16
N LEU A 133 12.44 17.96 2.92
CA LEU A 133 12.71 16.52 2.93
C LEU A 133 11.55 15.73 3.53
N VAL A 134 10.92 16.20 4.60
CA VAL A 134 9.77 15.56 5.24
C VAL A 134 8.58 15.49 4.28
N PHE A 135 8.16 16.61 3.66
CA PHE A 135 7.03 16.63 2.75
C PHE A 135 7.27 15.84 1.47
N SER A 136 8.49 15.91 0.90
CA SER A 136 8.83 15.10 -0.27
C SER A 136 8.84 13.60 0.05
N GLY A 137 9.35 13.21 1.22
CA GLY A 137 9.34 11.84 1.70
C GLY A 137 7.92 11.30 1.93
N LEU A 138 7.04 12.10 2.56
CA LEU A 138 5.63 11.75 2.72
C LEU A 138 4.90 11.63 1.39
N GLY A 139 5.13 12.58 0.47
CA GLY A 139 4.54 12.53 -0.87
C GLY A 139 4.96 11.29 -1.65
N ALA A 140 6.25 10.95 -1.62
CA ALA A 140 6.77 9.74 -2.26
C ALA A 140 6.21 8.47 -1.62
N TRP A 141 6.12 8.42 -0.29
CA TRP A 141 5.56 7.28 0.43
C TRP A 141 4.09 7.05 0.07
N VAL A 142 3.24 8.11 0.10
CA VAL A 142 1.83 8.04 -0.29
C VAL A 142 1.69 7.62 -1.76
N LEU A 143 2.49 8.19 -2.66
CA LEU A 143 2.50 7.83 -4.09
C LEU A 143 2.75 6.32 -4.28
N ILE A 144 3.80 5.79 -3.65
CA ILE A 144 4.15 4.37 -3.76
C ILE A 144 3.02 3.49 -3.23
N GLN A 145 2.41 3.82 -2.09
CA GLN A 145 1.29 3.06 -1.53
C GLN A 145 0.08 3.05 -2.46
N VAL A 146 -0.26 4.21 -3.04
CA VAL A 146 -1.37 4.32 -4.01
C VAL A 146 -1.11 3.47 -5.25
N VAL A 147 0.09 3.57 -5.84
CA VAL A 147 0.46 2.80 -7.04
C VAL A 147 0.41 1.30 -6.77
N ILE A 148 0.96 0.84 -5.65
CA ILE A 148 0.97 -0.59 -5.31
C ILE A 148 -0.44 -1.11 -5.02
N ASN A 149 -1.26 -0.36 -4.28
CA ASN A 149 -2.62 -0.77 -3.94
C ASN A 149 -3.53 -0.83 -5.19
N LEU A 150 -3.53 0.23 -6.00
CA LEU A 150 -4.28 0.26 -7.27
C LEU A 150 -3.81 -0.84 -8.23
N GLY A 151 -2.48 -0.98 -8.38
CA GLY A 151 -1.89 -2.00 -9.25
C GLY A 151 -2.22 -3.42 -8.78
N GLY A 152 -2.23 -3.66 -7.46
CA GLY A 152 -2.63 -4.93 -6.87
C GLY A 152 -4.12 -5.25 -7.07
N ALA A 153 -5.00 -4.26 -6.90
CA ALA A 153 -6.45 -4.43 -7.08
C ALA A 153 -6.83 -4.82 -8.53
N VAL A 154 -6.14 -4.26 -9.52
CA VAL A 154 -6.35 -4.58 -10.95
C VAL A 154 -5.56 -5.82 -11.39
N GLY A 155 -4.53 -6.21 -10.64
CA GLY A 155 -3.66 -7.35 -10.93
C GLY A 155 -2.46 -7.01 -11.83
N LEU A 156 -2.13 -5.72 -11.98
CA LEU A 156 -0.90 -5.27 -12.64
C LEU A 156 0.34 -5.50 -11.77
N LEU A 157 0.15 -5.51 -10.44
CA LEU A 157 1.18 -5.77 -9.45
C LEU A 157 0.75 -6.94 -8.56
N PRO A 158 1.70 -7.64 -7.92
CA PRO A 158 1.38 -8.68 -6.96
C PRO A 158 0.66 -8.07 -5.74
N ILE A 159 -0.26 -8.82 -5.16
CA ILE A 159 -1.00 -8.39 -3.97
C ILE A 159 -0.04 -8.38 -2.77
N THR A 160 0.22 -7.21 -2.22
CA THR A 160 1.19 -7.01 -1.13
C THR A 160 0.56 -6.77 0.23
N GLY A 161 -0.75 -6.53 0.30
CA GLY A 161 -1.42 -6.22 1.57
C GLY A 161 -1.10 -4.81 2.10
N ILE A 162 -0.71 -3.88 1.21
CA ILE A 162 -0.43 -2.49 1.58
C ILE A 162 -1.74 -1.71 1.62
N VAL A 163 -2.02 -1.13 2.79
CA VAL A 163 -3.23 -0.32 3.01
C VAL A 163 -3.15 1.01 2.28
N LEU A 164 -4.28 1.48 1.77
CA LEU A 164 -4.37 2.77 1.10
C LEU A 164 -4.42 3.91 2.13
N PRO A 165 -3.57 4.95 2.01
CA PRO A 165 -3.54 6.05 2.97
C PRO A 165 -4.89 6.76 3.05
N PHE A 166 -5.30 7.17 4.25
CA PHE A 166 -6.53 7.91 4.60
C PHE A 166 -7.85 7.17 4.43
N ILE A 167 -7.91 6.05 3.72
CA ILE A 167 -9.18 5.41 3.33
C ILE A 167 -9.29 3.97 3.85
N SER A 168 -8.20 3.20 3.73
CA SER A 168 -8.17 1.84 4.26
C SER A 168 -8.11 1.82 5.78
N TYR A 169 -8.69 0.79 6.37
CA TYR A 169 -8.64 0.56 7.82
C TYR A 169 -7.23 0.12 8.26
N GLY A 170 -6.34 1.12 8.46
CA GLY A 170 -4.94 0.90 8.87
C GLY A 170 -4.52 1.94 9.89
N SER A 171 -4.82 1.71 11.18
CA SER A 171 -4.56 2.66 12.27
C SER A 171 -3.09 3.08 12.38
N SER A 172 -2.14 2.15 12.24
CA SER A 172 -0.70 2.43 12.33
C SER A 172 -0.19 3.33 11.19
N ALA A 173 -0.65 3.09 9.96
CA ALA A 173 -0.29 3.90 8.80
C ALA A 173 -0.82 5.34 8.92
N MET A 174 -2.05 5.49 9.44
CA MET A 174 -2.66 6.80 9.70
C MET A 174 -1.89 7.59 10.75
N VAL A 175 -1.55 6.96 11.89
CA VAL A 175 -0.77 7.59 12.95
C VAL A 175 0.60 8.05 12.43
N ALA A 176 1.29 7.21 11.66
CA ALA A 176 2.59 7.56 11.08
C ALA A 176 2.48 8.74 10.11
N LEU A 177 1.44 8.78 9.28
CA LEU A 177 1.22 9.82 8.29
C LEU A 177 0.86 11.15 8.95
N PHE A 178 -0.06 11.16 9.92
CA PHE A 178 -0.38 12.36 10.67
C PHE A 178 0.79 12.84 11.53
N GLY A 179 1.58 11.93 12.12
CA GLY A 179 2.81 12.25 12.82
C GLY A 179 3.82 12.93 11.91
N GLY A 180 4.03 12.42 10.70
CA GLY A 180 4.90 13.03 9.70
C GLY A 180 4.42 14.42 9.27
N LEU A 181 3.12 14.60 9.04
CA LEU A 181 2.53 15.90 8.74
C LEU A 181 2.71 16.89 9.91
N ALA A 182 2.46 16.45 11.15
CA ALA A 182 2.65 17.29 12.33
C ALA A 182 4.10 17.79 12.48
N ILE A 183 5.09 16.91 12.22
CA ILE A 183 6.51 17.30 12.20
C ILE A 183 6.79 18.30 11.08
N GLY A 184 6.25 18.10 9.89
CA GLY A 184 6.41 19.02 8.77
C GLY A 184 5.83 20.41 9.03
N TYR A 185 4.69 20.51 9.74
CA TYR A 185 4.06 21.78 10.12
C TYR A 185 4.60 22.39 11.40
N SER A 186 5.39 21.65 12.20
CA SER A 186 5.96 22.18 13.43
C SER A 186 6.86 23.39 13.16
N LYS A 187 6.92 24.32 14.13
CA LYS A 187 7.77 25.51 14.06
C LYS A 187 9.23 25.23 14.49
N LEU A 188 9.69 24.00 14.38
CA LEU A 188 11.08 23.63 14.62
C LEU A 188 12.00 24.28 13.60
#